data_d5cc8e10d8cb9400dce1c75d2d4d161d
#
_entry.id   d5cc8e10d8cb9400dce1c75d2d4d161d
#
_cell.length_a   1.000
_cell.length_b   1.000
_cell.length_c   1.000
_cell.angle_alpha   90.00
_cell.angle_beta   90.00
_cell.angle_gamma   90.00
#
_symmetry.space_group_name_H-M   'P 1'
#
loop_
_entity.id
_entity.type
_entity.pdbx_description
1 polymer ?
#
loop_
_entity_poly.entity_id
_entity_poly.type
_entity_poly.pdbx_seq_one_letter_code
_entity_poly.pdbx_strand_id
1 'polypeptide(L)'
;MCKSLERVGGRWTLLLMLLCFAAVAGAAEIGQIKTSKGQVTIERDGRSQPGMVGLRLQTADVIKTGADGSAGITMDDESLLSVGPNSVLSLDRFVFDPKTNAGRFDAALNRGTLAVISGKIAKQAPDAMTVRTPTAVLGVRGTEFVVSAND
;
A
#
# COMPACT_ATOMS: atom_id res chain seq x y z
N MET A 1 -34.91 -1.80 73.76
CA MET A 1 -34.25 -2.75 72.88
C MET A 1 -33.87 -2.09 71.59
N CYS A 2 -32.64 -1.72 71.50
CA CYS A 2 -32.12 -1.05 70.33
C CYS A 2 -31.83 -2.06 69.23
N LYS A 3 -32.39 -1.82 68.08
CA LYS A 3 -31.94 -2.48 66.88
C LYS A 3 -31.38 -1.43 65.97
N SER A 4 -30.09 -1.40 65.91
CA SER A 4 -29.31 -0.63 64.96
C SER A 4 -29.60 -1.14 63.56
N LEU A 5 -30.21 -0.29 62.76
CA LEU A 5 -30.27 -0.47 61.35
C LEU A 5 -28.95 0.02 60.73
N GLU A 6 -28.11 -0.93 60.42
CA GLU A 6 -26.95 -0.63 59.61
C GLU A 6 -27.37 -0.39 58.16
N ARG A 7 -27.26 0.85 57.78
CA ARG A 7 -27.33 1.25 56.39
C ARG A 7 -26.12 0.76 55.67
N VAL A 8 -26.27 -0.33 54.97
CA VAL A 8 -25.29 -0.72 53.95
C VAL A 8 -25.44 0.25 52.80
N GLY A 9 -24.60 1.26 52.81
CA GLY A 9 -24.39 2.16 51.70
C GLY A 9 -23.75 1.38 50.54
N GLY A 10 -24.53 0.92 49.66
CA GLY A 10 -24.07 0.36 48.40
C GLY A 10 -23.36 1.45 47.59
N ARG A 11 -22.08 1.52 47.73
CA ARG A 11 -21.22 2.30 46.84
C ARG A 11 -21.17 1.52 45.53
N TRP A 12 -22.04 1.88 44.66
CA TRP A 12 -21.94 1.51 43.28
C TRP A 12 -20.76 2.25 42.66
N THR A 13 -19.60 1.66 42.79
CA THR A 13 -18.48 2.00 41.93
C THR A 13 -18.85 1.55 40.53
N LEU A 14 -19.44 2.47 39.79
CA LEU A 14 -19.53 2.38 38.35
C LEU A 14 -18.11 2.37 37.83
N LEU A 15 -17.58 1.17 37.66
CA LEU A 15 -16.36 0.94 36.92
C LEU A 15 -16.71 1.21 35.47
N LEU A 16 -16.55 2.47 35.08
CA LEU A 16 -16.62 2.90 33.69
C LEU A 16 -15.41 2.29 33.00
N MET A 17 -15.56 1.07 32.56
CA MET A 17 -14.59 0.39 31.72
C MET A 17 -14.63 1.11 30.36
N LEU A 18 -13.83 2.18 30.29
CA LEU A 18 -13.58 2.94 29.06
C LEU A 18 -12.88 1.97 28.12
N LEU A 19 -13.69 1.27 27.33
CA LEU A 19 -13.24 0.44 26.24
C LEU A 19 -12.62 1.40 25.22
N CYS A 20 -11.32 1.64 25.36
CA CYS A 20 -10.52 2.36 24.38
C CYS A 20 -10.52 1.50 23.11
N PHE A 21 -11.53 1.69 22.28
CA PHE A 21 -11.55 1.19 20.91
C PHE A 21 -10.45 1.98 20.20
N ALA A 22 -9.23 1.48 20.27
CA ALA A 22 -8.17 1.94 19.39
C ALA A 22 -8.66 1.63 17.97
N ALA A 23 -9.22 2.64 17.32
CA ALA A 23 -9.46 2.59 15.89
C ALA A 23 -8.08 2.36 15.25
N VAL A 24 -7.81 1.12 14.84
CA VAL A 24 -6.70 0.82 13.95
C VAL A 24 -7.05 1.54 12.65
N ALA A 25 -6.52 2.74 12.48
CA ALA A 25 -6.54 3.42 11.22
C ALA A 25 -5.69 2.55 10.27
N GLY A 26 -6.32 1.58 9.64
CA GLY A 26 -5.69 0.80 8.59
C GLY A 26 -5.24 1.77 7.50
N ALA A 27 -3.99 1.67 7.07
CA ALA A 27 -3.52 2.42 5.91
C ALA A 27 -4.44 2.14 4.73
N ALA A 28 -4.75 3.20 3.95
CA ALA A 28 -5.62 3.06 2.79
C ALA A 28 -5.05 2.05 1.80
N GLU A 29 -5.89 1.16 1.33
CA GLU A 29 -5.55 0.25 0.23
C GLU A 29 -5.46 1.06 -1.07
N ILE A 30 -4.46 0.73 -1.88
CA ILE A 30 -4.13 1.52 -3.08
C ILE A 30 -4.10 0.69 -4.35
N GLY A 31 -4.18 -0.63 -4.23
CA GLY A 31 -4.14 -1.55 -5.35
C GLY A 31 -4.19 -3.00 -4.90
N GLN A 32 -4.09 -3.90 -5.85
CA GLN A 32 -4.19 -5.34 -5.62
C GLN A 32 -3.26 -6.12 -6.53
N ILE A 33 -2.65 -7.19 -6.00
CA ILE A 33 -1.91 -8.15 -6.80
C ILE A 33 -2.90 -9.00 -7.60
N LYS A 34 -2.78 -8.96 -8.93
CA LYS A 34 -3.63 -9.73 -9.86
C LYS A 34 -2.95 -10.99 -10.37
N THR A 35 -1.62 -10.95 -10.51
CA THR A 35 -0.83 -12.13 -10.87
C THR A 35 0.41 -12.19 -9.98
N SER A 36 0.78 -13.41 -9.60
CA SER A 36 1.98 -13.67 -8.81
C SER A 36 2.58 -14.99 -9.28
N LYS A 37 3.83 -14.97 -9.67
CA LYS A 37 4.58 -16.16 -10.11
C LYS A 37 5.91 -16.20 -9.40
N GLY A 38 6.37 -17.42 -9.09
CA GLY A 38 7.62 -17.62 -8.41
C GLY A 38 7.68 -16.96 -7.03
N GLN A 39 8.83 -16.48 -6.64
CA GLN A 39 9.03 -15.85 -5.34
C GLN A 39 8.63 -14.37 -5.41
N VAL A 40 7.55 -14.02 -4.75
CA VAL A 40 7.07 -12.65 -4.57
C VAL A 40 6.84 -12.40 -3.09
N THR A 41 7.41 -11.32 -2.56
CA THR A 41 7.32 -10.93 -1.16
C THR A 41 6.92 -9.47 -1.05
N ILE A 42 6.02 -9.18 -0.13
CA ILE A 42 5.63 -7.82 0.22
C ILE A 42 6.19 -7.50 1.62
N GLU A 43 6.95 -6.43 1.72
CA GLU A 43 7.37 -5.88 3.01
C GLU A 43 6.45 -4.73 3.39
N ARG A 44 5.87 -4.84 4.58
CA ARG A 44 5.00 -3.83 5.18
C ARG A 44 5.37 -3.67 6.65
N ASP A 45 5.67 -2.43 7.06
CA ASP A 45 6.01 -2.11 8.45
C ASP A 45 7.13 -3.00 9.02
N GLY A 46 8.16 -3.30 8.23
CA GLY A 46 9.28 -4.15 8.59
C GLY A 46 8.96 -5.65 8.67
N ARG A 47 7.77 -6.06 8.24
CA ARG A 47 7.35 -7.47 8.17
C ARG A 47 7.24 -7.93 6.73
N SER A 48 7.72 -9.13 6.47
CA SER A 48 7.61 -9.77 5.17
C SER A 48 6.43 -10.75 5.14
N GLN A 49 5.67 -10.69 4.06
CA GLN A 49 4.57 -11.61 3.79
C GLN A 49 4.59 -12.06 2.33
N PRO A 50 4.06 -13.24 1.99
CA PRO A 50 3.95 -13.67 0.60
C PRO A 50 3.09 -12.71 -0.24
N GLY A 51 3.57 -12.36 -1.43
CA GLY A 51 2.82 -11.58 -2.41
C GLY A 51 1.86 -12.45 -3.20
N MET A 52 0.74 -12.81 -2.60
CA MET A 52 -0.26 -13.71 -3.22
C MET A 52 -1.25 -12.92 -4.06
N VAL A 53 -1.83 -13.59 -5.06
CA VAL A 53 -2.96 -13.05 -5.83
C VAL A 53 -4.12 -12.68 -4.89
N GLY A 54 -4.67 -11.50 -5.06
CA GLY A 54 -5.72 -10.96 -4.21
C GLY A 54 -5.23 -10.11 -3.03
N LEU A 55 -3.92 -10.12 -2.73
CA LEU A 55 -3.38 -9.29 -1.65
C LEU A 55 -3.56 -7.80 -1.99
N ARG A 56 -4.17 -7.07 -1.05
CA ARG A 56 -4.32 -5.62 -1.15
C ARG A 56 -3.03 -4.92 -0.72
N LEU A 57 -2.59 -3.99 -1.54
CA LEU A 57 -1.39 -3.19 -1.31
C LEU A 57 -1.73 -1.88 -0.62
N GLN A 58 -0.76 -1.37 0.14
CA GLN A 58 -0.86 -0.11 0.86
C GLN A 58 0.30 0.80 0.49
N THR A 59 0.15 2.08 0.77
CA THR A 59 1.26 3.03 0.66
C THR A 59 2.42 2.59 1.57
N ALA A 60 3.63 2.77 1.11
CA ALA A 60 4.88 2.32 1.71
C ALA A 60 5.17 0.81 1.65
N ASP A 61 4.31 0.02 1.00
CA ASP A 61 4.65 -1.37 0.69
C ASP A 61 5.85 -1.46 -0.26
N VAL A 62 6.70 -2.45 -0.01
CA VAL A 62 7.83 -2.77 -0.89
C VAL A 62 7.60 -4.16 -1.48
N ILE A 63 7.54 -4.22 -2.80
CA ILE A 63 7.40 -5.47 -3.56
C ILE A 63 8.79 -5.97 -3.92
N LYS A 64 9.11 -7.20 -3.52
CA LYS A 64 10.37 -7.87 -3.85
C LYS A 64 10.08 -9.14 -4.62
N THR A 65 10.80 -9.34 -5.72
CA THR A 65 10.74 -10.56 -6.52
C THR A 65 12.08 -11.27 -6.55
N GLY A 66 12.05 -12.60 -6.53
CA GLY A 66 13.24 -13.43 -6.71
C GLY A 66 13.60 -13.62 -8.19
N ALA A 67 14.59 -14.46 -8.46
CA ALA A 67 15.09 -14.73 -9.80
C ALA A 67 14.03 -15.31 -10.76
N ASP A 68 13.05 -16.02 -10.22
CA ASP A 68 11.92 -16.61 -10.93
C ASP A 68 10.61 -15.84 -10.70
N GLY A 69 10.68 -14.73 -9.94
CA GLY A 69 9.53 -13.98 -9.46
C GLY A 69 9.01 -12.98 -10.49
N SER A 70 7.69 -12.84 -10.53
CA SER A 70 7.03 -11.73 -11.21
C SER A 70 5.68 -11.44 -10.59
N ALA A 71 5.27 -10.18 -10.60
CA ALA A 71 3.99 -9.76 -10.06
C ALA A 71 3.30 -8.76 -10.98
N GLY A 72 2.01 -8.97 -11.22
CA GLY A 72 1.15 -8.01 -11.89
C GLY A 72 0.21 -7.37 -10.87
N ILE A 73 0.18 -6.05 -10.85
CA ILE A 73 -0.55 -5.25 -9.89
C ILE A 73 -1.50 -4.32 -10.63
N THR A 74 -2.71 -4.22 -10.14
CA THR A 74 -3.66 -3.18 -10.57
C THR A 74 -3.83 -2.18 -9.45
N MET A 75 -3.57 -0.92 -9.73
CA MET A 75 -3.78 0.18 -8.80
C MET A 75 -5.24 0.67 -8.86
N ASP A 76 -5.67 1.42 -7.85
CA ASP A 76 -7.05 1.90 -7.79
C ASP A 76 -7.39 2.96 -8.85
N ASP A 77 -6.37 3.62 -9.43
CA ASP A 77 -6.52 4.52 -10.60
C ASP A 77 -6.51 3.78 -11.95
N GLU A 78 -6.58 2.45 -11.93
CA GLU A 78 -6.48 1.57 -13.10
C GLU A 78 -5.09 1.55 -13.77
N SER A 79 -4.04 2.05 -13.11
CA SER A 79 -2.67 1.78 -13.56
C SER A 79 -2.32 0.31 -13.40
N LEU A 80 -1.65 -0.25 -14.40
CA LEU A 80 -1.16 -1.62 -14.37
C LEU A 80 0.36 -1.61 -14.22
N LEU A 81 0.84 -2.30 -13.20
CA LEU A 81 2.27 -2.46 -12.92
C LEU A 81 2.65 -3.92 -13.13
N SER A 82 3.70 -4.16 -13.87
CA SER A 82 4.29 -5.49 -14.05
C SER A 82 5.72 -5.48 -13.55
N VAL A 83 5.95 -6.16 -12.43
CA VAL A 83 7.26 -6.26 -11.79
C VAL A 83 7.95 -7.51 -12.29
N GLY A 84 9.13 -7.35 -12.87
CA GLY A 84 9.95 -8.45 -13.37
C GLY A 84 10.75 -9.15 -12.28
N PRO A 85 11.61 -10.14 -12.67
CA PRO A 85 12.45 -10.86 -11.72
C PRO A 85 13.54 -9.96 -11.10
N ASN A 86 14.03 -10.38 -9.93
CA ASN A 86 15.08 -9.68 -9.18
C ASN A 86 14.82 -8.19 -8.96
N SER A 87 13.57 -7.83 -8.72
CA SER A 87 13.14 -6.43 -8.62
C SER A 87 12.80 -6.05 -7.18
N VAL A 88 13.03 -4.77 -6.87
CA VAL A 88 12.63 -4.13 -5.62
C VAL A 88 11.90 -2.84 -5.98
N LEU A 89 10.59 -2.82 -5.78
CA LEU A 89 9.69 -1.71 -6.07
C LEU A 89 9.06 -1.20 -4.78
N SER A 90 9.24 0.08 -4.48
CA SER A 90 8.56 0.76 -3.36
C SER A 90 7.39 1.59 -3.87
N LEU A 91 6.25 1.52 -3.19
CA LEU A 91 5.07 2.34 -3.44
C LEU A 91 5.08 3.51 -2.45
N ASP A 92 5.80 4.59 -2.79
CA ASP A 92 6.10 5.66 -1.82
C ASP A 92 4.90 6.54 -1.51
N ARG A 93 4.11 6.86 -2.53
CA ARG A 93 2.91 7.68 -2.39
C ARG A 93 1.86 7.26 -3.40
N PHE A 94 0.64 7.14 -2.95
CA PHE A 94 -0.52 6.99 -3.82
C PHE A 94 -1.71 7.73 -3.20
N VAL A 95 -2.24 8.69 -3.94
CA VAL A 95 -3.47 9.42 -3.61
C VAL A 95 -4.31 9.45 -4.87
N PHE A 96 -5.58 9.09 -4.77
CA PHE A 96 -6.48 9.06 -5.91
C PHE A 96 -7.89 9.46 -5.49
N ASP A 97 -8.48 10.42 -6.21
CA ASP A 97 -9.87 10.81 -6.08
C ASP A 97 -10.65 10.25 -7.29
N PRO A 98 -11.51 9.26 -7.10
CA PRO A 98 -12.25 8.65 -8.22
C PRO A 98 -13.30 9.57 -8.83
N LYS A 99 -13.69 10.66 -8.16
CA LYS A 99 -14.66 11.61 -8.69
C LYS A 99 -14.04 12.57 -9.70
N THR A 100 -12.82 13.00 -9.46
CA THR A 100 -12.10 13.97 -10.29
C THR A 100 -11.01 13.35 -11.14
N ASN A 101 -10.64 12.08 -10.89
CA ASN A 101 -9.47 11.39 -11.40
C ASN A 101 -8.14 12.08 -11.04
N ALA A 102 -8.18 13.06 -10.14
CA ALA A 102 -7.01 13.72 -9.64
C ALA A 102 -6.26 12.84 -8.63
N GLY A 103 -4.96 12.98 -8.59
CA GLY A 103 -4.17 12.23 -7.63
C GLY A 103 -2.68 12.41 -7.83
N ARG A 104 -1.92 11.60 -7.10
CA ARG A 104 -0.47 11.51 -7.23
C ARG A 104 -0.02 10.09 -6.99
N PHE A 105 0.89 9.63 -7.84
CA PHE A 105 1.51 8.33 -7.71
C PHE A 105 3.03 8.46 -7.83
N ASP A 106 3.73 8.18 -6.74
CA ASP A 106 5.19 8.13 -6.70
C ASP A 106 5.64 6.72 -6.30
N ALA A 107 6.48 6.13 -7.12
CA ALA A 107 7.09 4.83 -6.89
C ALA A 107 8.61 4.90 -7.06
N ALA A 108 9.34 3.99 -6.43
CA ALA A 108 10.77 3.86 -6.59
C ALA A 108 11.13 2.43 -6.99
N LEU A 109 11.76 2.28 -8.15
CA LEU A 109 12.36 1.03 -8.58
C LEU A 109 13.85 1.06 -8.19
N ASN A 110 14.18 0.39 -7.10
CA ASN A 110 15.56 0.35 -6.60
C ASN A 110 16.42 -0.61 -7.40
N ARG A 111 15.81 -1.67 -7.92
CA ARG A 111 16.48 -2.68 -8.74
C ARG A 111 15.46 -3.43 -9.60
N GLY A 112 15.90 -3.96 -10.73
CA GLY A 112 15.14 -4.84 -11.60
C GLY A 112 14.40 -4.12 -12.71
N THR A 113 13.23 -4.62 -13.06
CA THR A 113 12.43 -4.12 -14.19
C THR A 113 10.99 -3.89 -13.78
N LEU A 114 10.44 -2.78 -14.22
CA LEU A 114 9.05 -2.39 -14.04
C LEU A 114 8.46 -1.96 -15.38
N ALA A 115 7.41 -2.62 -15.82
CA ALA A 115 6.56 -2.15 -16.89
C ALA A 115 5.30 -1.50 -16.31
N VAL A 116 4.91 -0.37 -16.86
CA VAL A 116 3.76 0.41 -16.39
C VAL A 116 2.85 0.75 -17.55
N ILE A 117 1.56 0.48 -17.38
CA ILE A 117 0.50 1.05 -18.20
C ILE A 117 -0.22 2.09 -17.35
N SER A 118 -0.15 3.34 -17.75
CA SER A 118 -0.65 4.47 -16.98
C SER A 118 -2.17 4.47 -16.87
N GLY A 119 -2.66 4.70 -15.66
CA GLY A 119 -4.08 4.81 -15.36
C GLY A 119 -4.61 6.25 -15.41
N LYS A 120 -5.62 6.50 -14.61
CA LYS A 120 -6.38 7.76 -14.61
C LYS A 120 -5.57 8.94 -14.10
N ILE A 121 -4.69 8.75 -13.12
CA ILE A 121 -3.86 9.83 -12.55
C ILE A 121 -2.97 10.44 -13.64
N ALA A 122 -2.17 9.63 -14.34
CA ALA A 122 -1.25 10.13 -15.35
C ALA A 122 -1.97 10.65 -16.61
N LYS A 123 -3.14 10.12 -16.93
CA LYS A 123 -3.98 10.63 -18.03
C LYS A 123 -4.57 12.00 -17.71
N GLN A 124 -4.92 12.24 -16.45
CA GLN A 124 -5.45 13.52 -15.99
C GLN A 124 -4.35 14.59 -15.88
N ALA A 125 -3.20 14.21 -15.32
CA ALA A 125 -2.06 15.10 -15.12
C ALA A 125 -0.75 14.31 -15.29
N PRO A 126 -0.03 14.48 -16.42
CA PRO A 126 1.18 13.70 -16.70
C PRO A 126 2.27 13.81 -15.62
N ASP A 127 2.39 14.97 -14.96
CA ASP A 127 3.38 15.19 -13.91
C ASP A 127 2.97 14.60 -12.54
N ALA A 128 1.77 14.05 -12.44
CA ALA A 128 1.26 13.45 -11.22
C ALA A 128 1.71 12.01 -10.98
N MET A 129 2.38 11.40 -11.95
CA MET A 129 2.99 10.08 -11.81
C MET A 129 4.49 10.17 -11.99
N THR A 130 5.24 9.66 -11.01
CA THR A 130 6.69 9.67 -11.01
C THR A 130 7.23 8.29 -10.64
N VAL A 131 8.20 7.80 -11.39
CA VAL A 131 8.99 6.62 -11.04
C VAL A 131 10.44 7.03 -10.85
N ARG A 132 10.99 6.74 -9.69
CA ARG A 132 12.40 6.99 -9.35
C ARG A 132 13.20 5.72 -9.48
N THR A 133 14.43 5.87 -9.95
CA THR A 133 15.47 4.85 -9.89
C THR A 133 16.68 5.41 -9.14
N PRO A 134 17.71 4.63 -8.79
CA PRO A 134 18.91 5.15 -8.14
C PRO A 134 19.60 6.27 -8.91
N THR A 135 19.44 6.31 -10.22
CA THR A 135 20.16 7.24 -11.12
C THR A 135 19.27 8.25 -11.83
N ALA A 136 17.95 8.10 -11.77
CA ALA A 136 17.03 8.95 -12.52
C ALA A 136 15.69 9.14 -11.83
N VAL A 137 15.00 10.23 -12.18
CA VAL A 137 13.61 10.49 -11.86
C VAL A 137 12.83 10.64 -13.15
N LEU A 138 11.85 9.81 -13.35
CA LEU A 138 11.05 9.72 -14.56
C LEU A 138 9.65 10.26 -14.30
N GLY A 139 9.31 11.39 -14.90
CA GLY A 139 7.94 11.83 -15.03
C GLY A 139 7.26 11.06 -16.17
N VAL A 140 6.08 10.55 -15.91
CA VAL A 140 5.37 9.68 -16.86
C VAL A 140 4.54 10.52 -17.81
N ARG A 141 4.98 10.56 -19.06
CA ARG A 141 4.20 11.08 -20.19
C ARG A 141 3.96 9.95 -21.17
N GLY A 142 2.76 9.47 -21.24
CA GLY A 142 2.40 8.38 -22.14
C GLY A 142 1.59 7.30 -21.47
N THR A 143 1.17 6.33 -22.25
CA THR A 143 0.29 5.26 -21.77
C THR A 143 1.04 4.03 -21.31
N GLU A 144 2.22 3.78 -21.84
CA GLU A 144 3.02 2.58 -21.54
C GLU A 144 4.51 2.89 -21.56
N PHE A 145 5.26 2.38 -20.59
CA PHE A 145 6.71 2.48 -20.54
C PHE A 145 7.31 1.35 -19.71
N VAL A 146 8.58 1.09 -19.94
CA VAL A 146 9.38 0.12 -19.18
C VAL A 146 10.59 0.82 -18.59
N VAL A 147 10.84 0.56 -17.32
CA VAL A 147 12.00 1.08 -16.58
C VAL A 147 12.83 -0.09 -16.09
N SER A 148 14.15 0.00 -16.26
CA SER A 148 15.10 -0.93 -15.67
C SER A 148 16.07 -0.18 -14.79
N ALA A 149 16.31 -0.70 -13.61
CA ALA A 149 17.34 -0.25 -12.68
C ALA A 149 18.29 -1.40 -12.42
N ASN A 150 19.53 -1.21 -12.82
CA ASN A 150 20.61 -2.16 -12.57
C ASN A 150 21.50 -1.61 -11.45
N ASP A 151 22.04 -2.52 -10.64
CA ASP A 151 23.07 -2.21 -9.65
C ASP A 151 24.38 -1.86 -10.35
#